data_26a15acb6f3a0443e174eb83d3e393a4
#
_entry.id   26a15acb6f3a0443e174eb83d3e393a4
#
_cell.length_a   1.000
_cell.length_b   1.000
_cell.length_c   1.000
_cell.angle_alpha   90.00
_cell.angle_beta   90.00
_cell.angle_gamma   90.00
#
_symmetry.space_group_name_H-M   'P 1'
#
loop_
_entity.id
_entity.type
_entity.pdbx_description
1 polymer ?
#
loop_
_entity_poly.entity_id
_entity_poly.type
_entity_poly.pdbx_seq_one_letter_code
_entity_poly.pdbx_strand_id
1 'polypeptide(L)'
;MPIAATDILLKFSVVAAAGNTTAGTAAGSLGDQISTTQITDATLGNLFDDITGDENAASEAEYRGIFVHNNHATLTYLSPVVWISAEVAGGAVAALSVDTTAASVIASASPQMKQIADENTAPATQTFSAPTTKATGLALGDIPPGQCKGIWIRRTAANTAAVSNDGATIRVEGDTL
;
A
#
# COMPACT_ATOMS: atom_id res chain seq x y z
N MET A 1 4.77 -9.33 25.07
CA MET A 1 4.91 -10.30 23.95
C MET A 1 5.50 -9.56 22.77
N PRO A 2 6.35 -10.16 21.94
CA PRO A 2 6.86 -9.49 20.74
C PRO A 2 5.71 -9.17 19.79
N ILE A 3 5.92 -8.26 18.85
CA ILE A 3 4.96 -7.97 17.78
C ILE A 3 4.75 -9.25 16.96
N ALA A 4 3.50 -9.67 16.80
CA ALA A 4 3.12 -10.78 15.93
C ALA A 4 2.69 -10.24 14.55
N ALA A 5 2.67 -11.11 13.54
CA ALA A 5 2.20 -10.72 12.19
C ALA A 5 0.77 -10.17 12.22
N THR A 6 -0.07 -10.61 13.15
CA THR A 6 -1.44 -10.13 13.35
C THR A 6 -1.53 -8.73 13.94
N ASP A 7 -0.45 -8.18 14.46
CA ASP A 7 -0.39 -6.81 14.97
C ASP A 7 -0.08 -5.80 13.86
N ILE A 8 0.41 -6.26 12.71
CA ILE A 8 0.72 -5.40 11.57
C ILE A 8 -0.38 -5.55 10.53
N LEU A 9 -1.17 -4.49 10.37
CA LEU A 9 -2.34 -4.48 9.52
C LEU A 9 -2.08 -3.67 8.26
N LEU A 10 -2.45 -4.22 7.10
CA LEU A 10 -2.54 -3.45 5.85
C LEU A 10 -3.96 -2.94 5.70
N LYS A 11 -4.13 -1.62 5.56
CA LYS A 11 -5.43 -0.97 5.47
C LYS A 11 -5.54 -0.09 4.25
N PHE A 12 -6.74 0.02 3.70
CA PHE A 12 -7.03 1.00 2.66
C PHE A 12 -6.78 2.42 3.14
N SER A 13 -6.46 3.32 2.22
CA SER A 13 -6.62 4.74 2.48
C SER A 13 -8.05 5.20 2.18
N VAL A 14 -8.39 6.39 2.64
CA VAL A 14 -9.68 7.03 2.39
C VAL A 14 -9.52 8.54 2.50
N VAL A 15 -10.19 9.28 1.64
CA VAL A 15 -10.33 10.72 1.79
C VAL A 15 -11.35 11.00 2.88
N ALA A 16 -10.89 11.45 4.04
CA ALA A 16 -11.73 11.63 5.23
C ALA A 16 -11.26 12.80 6.08
N ALA A 17 -12.13 13.24 6.98
CA ALA A 17 -11.83 14.34 7.90
C ALA A 17 -10.91 13.93 9.08
N ALA A 18 -10.85 12.65 9.43
CA ALA A 18 -9.98 12.11 10.46
C ALA A 18 -9.67 10.64 10.20
N GLY A 19 -8.43 10.24 10.40
CA GLY A 19 -7.96 8.89 10.16
C GLY A 19 -8.69 7.85 11.00
N ASN A 20 -8.85 6.65 10.45
CA ASN A 20 -9.47 5.49 11.10
C ASN A 20 -10.90 5.72 11.61
N THR A 21 -11.65 6.59 10.97
CA THR A 21 -13.07 6.85 11.30
C THR A 21 -14.03 6.39 10.21
N THR A 22 -13.55 6.20 9.01
CA THR A 22 -14.35 5.89 7.82
C THR A 22 -13.88 4.58 7.19
N ALA A 23 -14.83 3.78 6.69
CA ALA A 23 -14.51 2.59 5.93
C ALA A 23 -13.90 2.96 4.57
N GLY A 24 -12.84 2.24 4.18
CA GLY A 24 -12.18 2.38 2.89
C GLY A 24 -12.55 1.25 1.94
N THR A 25 -12.31 1.48 0.66
CA THR A 25 -12.47 0.51 -0.42
C THR A 25 -11.23 0.54 -1.32
N ALA A 26 -11.06 -0.48 -2.15
CA ALA A 26 -9.99 -0.54 -3.14
C ALA A 26 -10.00 0.70 -4.05
N ALA A 27 -11.12 0.99 -4.72
CA ALA A 27 -11.26 2.14 -5.61
C ALA A 27 -11.11 3.49 -4.90
N GLY A 28 -11.48 3.58 -3.62
CA GLY A 28 -11.34 4.79 -2.79
C GLY A 28 -9.95 5.00 -2.19
N SER A 29 -8.99 4.08 -2.46
CA SER A 29 -7.63 4.14 -1.90
C SER A 29 -6.74 5.15 -2.63
N LEU A 30 -7.16 6.41 -2.63
CA LEU A 30 -6.49 7.52 -3.31
C LEU A 30 -5.62 8.38 -2.38
N GLY A 31 -5.21 7.83 -1.26
CA GLY A 31 -4.36 8.52 -0.27
C GLY A 31 -5.15 9.23 0.82
N ASP A 32 -4.58 10.28 1.40
CA ASP A 32 -5.04 11.11 2.50
C ASP A 32 -4.94 10.40 3.85
N GLN A 33 -5.93 9.64 4.29
CA GLN A 33 -5.97 9.10 5.66
C GLN A 33 -6.19 7.59 5.69
N ILE A 34 -5.78 6.97 6.81
CA ILE A 34 -6.03 5.54 7.04
C ILE A 34 -7.53 5.28 7.27
N SER A 35 -8.07 4.26 6.62
CA SER A 35 -9.44 3.79 6.82
C SER A 35 -9.56 2.81 7.99
N THR A 36 -10.80 2.49 8.37
CA THR A 36 -11.08 1.41 9.32
C THR A 36 -10.92 0.01 8.69
N THR A 37 -10.96 -0.10 7.36
CA THR A 37 -11.03 -1.37 6.63
C THR A 37 -9.64 -1.95 6.38
N GLN A 38 -9.42 -3.17 6.84
CA GLN A 38 -8.24 -3.96 6.51
C GLN A 38 -8.39 -4.57 5.11
N ILE A 39 -7.29 -4.63 4.36
CA ILE A 39 -7.24 -5.30 3.06
C ILE A 39 -7.29 -6.82 3.30
N THR A 40 -8.18 -7.51 2.61
CA THR A 40 -8.28 -8.96 2.66
C THR A 40 -7.20 -9.55 1.76
N ASP A 41 -6.29 -10.35 2.33
CA ASP A 41 -5.22 -11.00 1.59
C ASP A 41 -5.76 -12.12 0.67
N ALA A 42 -5.02 -12.43 -0.38
CA ALA A 42 -5.29 -13.51 -1.34
C ALA A 42 -6.70 -13.46 -1.98
N THR A 43 -7.28 -12.29 -2.11
CA THR A 43 -8.57 -12.05 -2.76
C THR A 43 -8.36 -11.30 -4.05
N LEU A 44 -8.91 -11.78 -5.17
CA LEU A 44 -8.88 -11.08 -6.46
C LEU A 44 -9.61 -9.73 -6.35
N GLY A 45 -9.07 -8.71 -7.03
CA GLY A 45 -9.64 -7.36 -6.99
C GLY A 45 -9.55 -6.70 -5.61
N ASN A 46 -8.69 -7.19 -4.70
CA ASN A 46 -8.60 -6.66 -3.34
C ASN A 46 -8.01 -5.23 -3.27
N LEU A 47 -7.30 -4.78 -4.30
CA LEU A 47 -6.72 -3.43 -4.37
C LEU A 47 -6.93 -2.76 -5.74
N PHE A 48 -6.77 -3.50 -6.81
CA PHE A 48 -7.02 -3.06 -8.19
C PHE A 48 -8.11 -3.93 -8.80
N ASP A 49 -8.92 -3.36 -9.66
CA ASP A 49 -9.89 -4.08 -10.49
C ASP A 49 -9.22 -4.75 -11.69
N ASP A 50 -10.00 -5.39 -12.55
CA ASP A 50 -9.50 -6.06 -13.73
C ASP A 50 -9.06 -5.04 -14.80
N ILE A 51 -7.91 -5.28 -15.41
CA ILE A 51 -7.41 -4.45 -16.52
C ILE A 51 -8.29 -4.65 -17.75
N THR A 52 -8.87 -3.58 -18.24
CA THR A 52 -9.64 -3.57 -19.49
C THR A 52 -8.74 -3.68 -20.73
N GLY A 53 -9.32 -4.01 -21.88
CA GLY A 53 -8.58 -4.06 -23.13
C GLY A 53 -7.96 -2.71 -23.53
N ASP A 54 -8.64 -1.60 -23.25
CA ASP A 54 -8.20 -0.25 -23.57
C ASP A 54 -7.03 0.17 -22.65
N GLU A 55 -7.11 -0.08 -21.37
CA GLU A 55 -6.03 0.15 -20.40
C GLU A 55 -4.78 -0.67 -20.75
N ASN A 56 -4.97 -1.94 -21.11
CA ASN A 56 -3.87 -2.80 -21.53
C ASN A 56 -3.19 -2.27 -22.79
N ALA A 57 -3.97 -1.87 -23.81
CA ALA A 57 -3.44 -1.30 -25.06
C ALA A 57 -2.70 0.02 -24.83
N ALA A 58 -3.17 0.83 -23.87
CA ALA A 58 -2.55 2.10 -23.49
C ALA A 58 -1.31 1.92 -22.59
N SER A 59 -1.05 0.71 -22.05
CA SER A 59 -0.06 0.46 -20.99
C SER A 59 -0.31 1.38 -19.80
N GLU A 60 -1.56 1.50 -19.39
CA GLU A 60 -2.00 2.46 -18.38
C GLU A 60 -1.38 2.16 -17.01
N ALA A 61 -1.08 3.21 -16.27
CA ALA A 61 -0.57 3.12 -14.91
C ALA A 61 -1.61 3.62 -13.91
N GLU A 62 -1.88 2.82 -12.89
CA GLU A 62 -2.82 3.13 -11.83
C GLU A 62 -2.11 3.14 -10.47
N TYR A 63 -2.63 3.92 -9.56
CA TYR A 63 -2.02 4.16 -8.25
C TYR A 63 -3.04 3.94 -7.14
N ARG A 64 -2.62 3.21 -6.09
CA ARG A 64 -3.37 3.03 -4.85
C ARG A 64 -2.48 3.35 -3.66
N GLY A 65 -3.02 4.10 -2.71
CA GLY A 65 -2.39 4.39 -1.43
C GLY A 65 -2.93 3.47 -0.35
N ILE A 66 -2.07 2.79 0.39
CA ILE A 66 -2.45 1.96 1.53
C ILE A 66 -1.59 2.28 2.73
N PHE A 67 -1.99 1.80 3.90
CA PHE A 67 -1.28 2.01 5.15
C PHE A 67 -0.79 0.72 5.78
N VAL A 68 0.44 0.76 6.27
CA VAL A 68 0.98 -0.20 7.24
C VAL A 68 0.69 0.36 8.63
N HIS A 69 -0.13 -0.33 9.40
CA HIS A 69 -0.56 0.06 10.74
C HIS A 69 0.03 -0.88 11.79
N ASN A 70 0.77 -0.33 12.73
CA ASN A 70 1.20 -1.05 13.93
C ASN A 70 0.10 -1.00 14.99
N ASN A 71 -0.69 -2.07 15.06
CA ASN A 71 -1.79 -2.21 16.02
C ASN A 71 -1.34 -2.80 17.38
N HIS A 72 -0.04 -3.04 17.57
CA HIS A 72 0.47 -3.49 18.88
C HIS A 72 0.32 -2.37 19.92
N ALA A 73 -0.05 -2.73 21.16
CA ALA A 73 -0.42 -1.76 22.18
C ALA A 73 0.75 -0.91 22.70
N THR A 74 1.98 -1.46 22.70
CA THR A 74 3.11 -0.85 23.41
C THR A 74 4.45 -0.90 22.69
N LEU A 75 4.63 -1.76 21.69
CA LEU A 75 5.92 -1.96 21.02
C LEU A 75 5.99 -1.22 19.68
N THR A 76 7.13 -0.61 19.42
CA THR A 76 7.46 -0.02 18.14
C THR A 76 7.87 -1.08 17.13
N TYR A 77 7.31 -1.03 15.93
CA TYR A 77 7.75 -1.83 14.80
C TYR A 77 8.98 -1.17 14.20
N LEU A 78 10.15 -1.80 14.43
CA LEU A 78 11.45 -1.20 14.14
C LEU A 78 11.92 -1.51 12.73
N SER A 79 12.40 -0.46 12.06
CA SER A 79 13.05 -0.53 10.76
C SER A 79 12.32 -1.40 9.72
N PRO A 80 10.98 -1.36 9.63
CA PRO A 80 10.27 -2.16 8.65
C PRO A 80 10.64 -1.75 7.22
N VAL A 81 10.71 -2.75 6.35
CA VAL A 81 10.92 -2.61 4.92
C VAL A 81 9.77 -3.26 4.16
N VAL A 82 9.43 -2.71 2.99
CA VAL A 82 8.40 -3.24 2.08
C VAL A 82 9.02 -3.63 0.75
N TRP A 83 8.61 -4.78 0.18
CA TRP A 83 9.04 -5.26 -1.13
C TRP A 83 7.98 -6.13 -1.81
N ILE A 84 8.15 -6.39 -3.10
CA ILE A 84 7.33 -7.30 -3.88
C ILE A 84 7.98 -8.69 -3.82
N SER A 85 7.38 -9.62 -3.09
CA SER A 85 7.97 -10.95 -2.90
C SER A 85 7.63 -11.95 -4.00
N ALA A 86 6.57 -11.71 -4.74
CA ALA A 86 6.16 -12.48 -5.91
C ALA A 86 5.29 -11.62 -6.83
N GLU A 87 5.34 -11.93 -8.12
CA GLU A 87 4.53 -11.31 -9.17
C GLU A 87 4.19 -12.36 -10.21
N VAL A 88 2.98 -12.31 -10.78
CA VAL A 88 2.57 -13.23 -11.83
C VAL A 88 3.29 -12.86 -13.13
N ALA A 89 4.00 -13.82 -13.72
CA ALA A 89 4.78 -13.58 -14.92
C ALA A 89 3.87 -13.27 -16.14
N GLY A 90 4.20 -12.22 -16.87
CA GLY A 90 3.46 -11.80 -18.07
C GLY A 90 2.22 -10.96 -17.79
N GLY A 91 1.88 -10.73 -16.53
CA GLY A 91 0.82 -9.83 -16.11
C GLY A 91 1.27 -8.37 -16.00
N ALA A 92 0.46 -7.57 -15.34
CA ALA A 92 0.80 -6.18 -15.01
C ALA A 92 2.03 -6.11 -14.10
N VAL A 93 2.74 -4.99 -14.15
CA VAL A 93 3.96 -4.79 -13.38
C VAL A 93 3.66 -3.89 -12.19
N ALA A 94 3.99 -4.36 -10.98
CA ALA A 94 3.86 -3.59 -9.76
C ALA A 94 5.14 -2.81 -9.43
N ALA A 95 4.97 -1.64 -8.82
CA ALA A 95 6.06 -0.89 -8.22
C ALA A 95 5.57 -0.19 -6.94
N LEU A 96 6.49 0.06 -6.04
CA LEU A 96 6.24 0.60 -4.70
C LEU A 96 6.91 1.95 -4.51
N SER A 97 6.28 2.79 -3.69
CA SER A 97 6.90 3.98 -3.13
C SER A 97 6.47 4.15 -1.67
N VAL A 98 7.35 4.61 -0.82
CA VAL A 98 7.00 4.97 0.57
C VAL A 98 6.62 6.44 0.60
N ASP A 99 5.43 6.76 1.09
CA ASP A 99 5.00 8.16 1.18
C ASP A 99 5.95 8.98 2.06
N THR A 100 6.20 10.22 1.67
CA THR A 100 7.13 11.11 2.36
C THR A 100 6.60 11.60 3.72
N THR A 101 5.29 11.50 3.97
CA THR A 101 4.69 11.85 5.26
C THR A 101 5.19 10.91 6.35
N ALA A 102 5.61 11.44 7.47
CA ALA A 102 6.08 10.65 8.61
C ALA A 102 4.96 9.76 9.19
N ALA A 103 5.34 8.70 9.90
CA ALA A 103 4.38 7.89 10.64
C ALA A 103 3.60 8.77 11.62
N SER A 104 2.30 8.52 11.74
CA SER A 104 1.39 9.31 12.57
C SER A 104 0.32 8.44 13.23
N VAL A 105 -0.27 8.95 14.30
CA VAL A 105 -1.36 8.25 15.02
C VAL A 105 -2.56 8.03 14.08
N ILE A 106 -3.17 6.85 14.16
CA ILE A 106 -4.28 6.47 13.28
C ILE A 106 -5.49 7.43 13.34
N ALA A 107 -5.72 8.09 14.46
CA ALA A 107 -6.80 9.06 14.65
C ALA A 107 -6.38 10.51 14.32
N SER A 108 -5.35 10.70 13.48
CA SER A 108 -4.92 12.03 13.04
C SER A 108 -6.03 12.75 12.27
N ALA A 109 -6.20 14.05 12.54
CA ALA A 109 -7.03 14.93 11.72
C ALA A 109 -6.28 15.54 10.53
N SER A 110 -4.95 15.37 10.48
CA SER A 110 -4.11 15.83 9.37
C SER A 110 -3.90 14.71 8.35
N PRO A 111 -3.68 15.04 7.07
CA PRO A 111 -3.32 14.06 6.06
C PRO A 111 -2.13 13.18 6.50
N GLN A 112 -2.26 11.87 6.31
CA GLN A 112 -1.28 10.86 6.74
C GLN A 112 -0.44 10.36 5.57
N MET A 113 -0.86 10.66 4.35
CA MET A 113 -0.11 10.50 3.10
C MET A 113 -0.61 11.49 2.05
N LYS A 114 0.09 11.59 0.92
CA LYS A 114 -0.37 12.36 -0.23
C LYS A 114 -1.75 11.89 -0.69
N GLN A 115 -2.52 12.79 -1.29
CA GLN A 115 -3.79 12.48 -1.95
C GLN A 115 -3.64 12.68 -3.44
N ILE A 116 -4.27 11.83 -4.24
CA ILE A 116 -4.43 11.97 -5.69
C ILE A 116 -5.91 12.17 -6.04
N ALA A 117 -6.16 12.78 -7.21
CA ALA A 117 -7.53 13.09 -7.64
C ALA A 117 -8.25 11.85 -8.20
N ASP A 118 -7.50 10.98 -8.87
CA ASP A 118 -7.96 9.75 -9.51
C ASP A 118 -6.80 8.74 -9.57
N GLU A 119 -7.12 7.50 -9.90
CA GLU A 119 -6.17 6.38 -9.91
C GLU A 119 -5.08 6.48 -10.97
N ASN A 120 -5.29 7.26 -12.04
CA ASN A 120 -4.33 7.43 -13.12
C ASN A 120 -3.38 8.60 -12.87
N THR A 121 -3.63 9.37 -11.82
CA THR A 121 -2.78 10.50 -11.43
C THR A 121 -1.67 10.04 -10.49
N ALA A 122 -0.42 10.16 -10.93
CA ALA A 122 0.73 9.83 -10.08
C ALA A 122 0.81 10.72 -8.83
N PRO A 123 1.01 10.14 -7.64
CA PRO A 123 1.19 10.95 -6.43
C PRO A 123 2.45 11.81 -6.52
N ALA A 124 2.29 13.09 -6.20
CA ALA A 124 3.38 14.06 -6.30
C ALA A 124 4.57 13.68 -5.40
N THR A 125 5.78 13.92 -5.89
CA THR A 125 7.05 13.70 -5.16
C THR A 125 7.34 12.24 -4.80
N GLN A 126 6.64 11.26 -5.36
CA GLN A 126 6.91 9.85 -5.14
C GLN A 126 7.86 9.28 -6.21
N THR A 127 8.80 8.44 -5.78
CA THR A 127 9.68 7.68 -6.67
C THR A 127 9.36 6.21 -6.53
N PHE A 128 8.95 5.59 -7.63
CA PHE A 128 8.57 4.18 -7.66
C PHE A 128 9.74 3.28 -8.03
N SER A 129 9.85 2.16 -7.34
CA SER A 129 10.79 1.07 -7.64
C SER A 129 10.15 -0.29 -7.37
N ALA A 130 10.72 -1.34 -7.91
CA ALA A 130 10.22 -2.71 -7.76
C ALA A 130 11.25 -3.58 -7.00
N PRO A 131 11.47 -3.37 -5.70
CA PRO A 131 12.35 -4.22 -4.91
C PRO A 131 11.76 -5.61 -4.77
N THR A 132 12.54 -6.66 -5.00
CA THR A 132 12.08 -8.05 -5.00
C THR A 132 12.55 -8.86 -3.78
N THR A 133 13.34 -8.27 -2.91
CA THR A 133 13.87 -8.91 -1.71
C THR A 133 13.85 -7.97 -0.52
N LYS A 134 13.86 -8.50 0.71
CA LYS A 134 13.99 -7.70 1.93
C LYS A 134 15.23 -6.79 1.89
N ALA A 135 16.34 -7.29 1.38
CA ALA A 135 17.61 -6.53 1.33
C ALA A 135 17.55 -5.30 0.42
N THR A 136 16.72 -5.32 -0.61
CA THR A 136 16.48 -4.21 -1.53
C THR A 136 15.19 -3.43 -1.22
N GLY A 137 14.46 -3.86 -0.19
CA GLY A 137 13.16 -3.29 0.21
C GLY A 137 13.26 -1.81 0.57
N LEU A 138 12.13 -1.13 0.44
CA LEU A 138 12.01 0.27 0.78
C LEU A 138 11.80 0.44 2.29
N ALA A 139 12.61 1.25 2.93
CA ALA A 139 12.51 1.53 4.36
C ALA A 139 11.26 2.38 4.67
N LEU A 140 10.46 1.93 5.62
CA LEU A 140 9.28 2.66 6.11
C LEU A 140 9.63 3.64 7.25
N GLY A 141 10.78 3.44 7.89
CA GLY A 141 11.10 4.05 9.19
C GLY A 141 10.32 3.36 10.32
N ASP A 142 10.67 3.66 11.55
CA ASP A 142 9.99 3.09 12.71
C ASP A 142 8.52 3.49 12.77
N ILE A 143 7.67 2.53 13.10
CA ILE A 143 6.23 2.76 13.28
C ILE A 143 5.89 2.50 14.76
N PRO A 144 5.73 3.55 15.57
CA PRO A 144 5.31 3.43 16.96
C PRO A 144 3.96 2.73 17.14
N PRO A 145 3.63 2.26 18.36
CA PRO A 145 2.34 1.62 18.63
C PRO A 145 1.17 2.56 18.32
N GLY A 146 0.13 2.05 17.68
CA GLY A 146 -1.06 2.82 17.28
C GLY A 146 -0.81 3.83 16.16
N GLN A 147 0.34 3.75 15.46
CA GLN A 147 0.65 4.61 14.32
C GLN A 147 0.62 3.86 13.00
N CYS A 148 0.53 4.62 11.92
CA CYS A 148 0.54 4.09 10.56
C CYS A 148 1.53 4.85 9.66
N LYS A 149 1.95 4.19 8.58
CA LYS A 149 2.81 4.72 7.53
C LYS A 149 2.22 4.41 6.17
N GLY A 150 2.10 5.44 5.32
CA GLY A 150 1.57 5.29 3.96
C GLY A 150 2.59 4.69 2.99
N ILE A 151 2.11 3.82 2.12
CA ILE A 151 2.83 3.31 0.95
C ILE A 151 1.95 3.44 -0.29
N TRP A 152 2.58 3.71 -1.42
CA TRP A 152 1.95 3.76 -2.73
C TRP A 152 2.28 2.51 -3.52
N ILE A 153 1.29 1.97 -4.20
CA ILE A 153 1.43 0.87 -5.13
C ILE A 153 1.01 1.39 -6.50
N ARG A 154 1.89 1.24 -7.48
CA ARG A 154 1.59 1.46 -8.89
C ARG A 154 1.43 0.12 -9.57
N ARG A 155 0.33 -0.08 -10.29
CA ARG A 155 0.14 -1.14 -11.28
C ARG A 155 0.34 -0.53 -12.67
N THR A 156 1.06 -1.19 -13.56
CA THR A 156 1.20 -0.76 -14.95
C THR A 156 0.80 -1.94 -15.85
N ALA A 157 -0.19 -1.73 -16.69
CA ALA A 157 -0.62 -2.72 -17.67
C ALA A 157 0.50 -3.03 -18.68
N ALA A 158 0.75 -4.31 -18.96
CA ALA A 158 1.93 -4.75 -19.71
C ALA A 158 1.75 -4.77 -21.24
N ASN A 159 0.55 -4.45 -21.74
CA ASN A 159 0.19 -4.57 -23.16
C ASN A 159 0.47 -5.99 -23.71
N THR A 160 0.04 -7.00 -22.99
CA THR A 160 0.23 -8.41 -23.29
C THR A 160 -1.11 -9.14 -23.42
N ALA A 161 -1.09 -10.43 -23.78
CA ALA A 161 -2.26 -11.28 -23.69
C ALA A 161 -2.77 -11.35 -22.24
N ALA A 162 -4.08 -11.51 -22.07
CA ALA A 162 -4.71 -11.62 -20.75
C ALA A 162 -4.07 -12.73 -19.90
N VAL A 163 -3.78 -12.42 -18.67
CA VAL A 163 -3.22 -13.35 -17.67
C VAL A 163 -4.26 -13.58 -16.58
N SER A 164 -4.55 -14.86 -16.30
CA SER A 164 -5.49 -15.22 -15.24
C SER A 164 -4.84 -15.08 -13.87
N ASN A 165 -5.60 -14.56 -12.90
CA ASN A 165 -5.14 -14.34 -11.53
C ASN A 165 -3.87 -13.46 -11.45
N ASP A 166 -3.81 -12.44 -12.30
CA ASP A 166 -2.73 -11.47 -12.27
C ASP A 166 -2.65 -10.77 -10.90
N GLY A 167 -1.46 -10.70 -10.34
CA GLY A 167 -1.30 -10.12 -9.02
C GLY A 167 0.13 -10.13 -8.51
N ALA A 168 0.36 -9.34 -7.47
CA ALA A 168 1.63 -9.23 -6.79
C ALA A 168 1.46 -9.49 -5.28
N THR A 169 2.45 -10.15 -4.68
CA THR A 169 2.52 -10.31 -3.22
C THR A 169 3.45 -9.28 -2.62
N ILE A 170 2.90 -8.38 -1.83
CA ILE A 170 3.67 -7.36 -1.11
C ILE A 170 3.95 -7.87 0.30
N ARG A 171 5.20 -7.78 0.73
CA ARG A 171 5.62 -8.11 2.09
C ARG A 171 6.14 -6.89 2.82
N VAL A 172 5.83 -6.86 4.13
CA VAL A 172 6.38 -5.90 5.08
C VAL A 172 6.99 -6.68 6.22
N GLU A 173 8.26 -6.46 6.50
CA GLU A 173 8.95 -7.08 7.63
C GLU A 173 9.83 -6.04 8.34
N GLY A 174 9.82 -6.09 9.66
CA GLY A 174 10.66 -5.30 10.54
C GLY A 174 11.05 -6.09 11.78
N ASP A 175 11.76 -5.44 12.67
CA ASP A 175 12.21 -6.03 13.93
C ASP A 175 11.34 -5.56 15.10
N THR A 176 11.42 -6.29 16.22
CA THR A 176 10.76 -5.95 17.48
C THR A 176 11.79 -5.98 18.61
N LEU A 177 11.69 -5.08 19.54
CA LEU A 177 12.46 -5.14 20.78
C LEU A 177 11.77 -6.03 21.81
#